data_4c5cf89ba3752d80944ac1212db31ed9
#
_entry.id   4c5cf89ba3752d80944ac1212db31ed9
#
_cell.length_a   1.000
_cell.length_b   1.000
_cell.length_c   1.000
_cell.angle_alpha   90.00
_cell.angle_beta   90.00
_cell.angle_gamma   90.00
#
_symmetry.space_group_name_H-M   'P 1'
#
loop_
_entity.id
_entity.type
_entity.pdbx_description
1 polymer ?
#
loop_
_entity_poly.entity_id
_entity_poly.type
_entity_poly.pdbx_seq_one_letter_code
_entity_poly.pdbx_strand_id
1 'polypeptide(L)'
;YKADKQSTICVKNNHYSVPETLSGESVLIKLYSEKLIILDKEHKVVARHIRNYGTNEWVVDINHFISTLMEKTSAIQYSEAFHQMPLSMKVIYHDHFKDNGKEFLQLVKYVRDNDIAYEEVLDAANHLNWNGVKVFTADHFKVALQTMRAKDEPFREDQKTDEFIEIETGSEDILSQLENVMEKGTKM
;
A
#
# COMPACT_ATOMS: atom_id res chain seq x y z
N TYR A 1 14.58 -14.06 21.96
CA TYR A 1 14.79 -12.67 22.40
C TYR A 1 13.52 -12.15 23.06
N LYS A 2 13.66 -11.13 23.89
CA LYS A 2 12.52 -10.47 24.54
C LYS A 2 12.46 -9.03 24.07
N ALA A 3 11.29 -8.59 23.60
CA ALA A 3 11.06 -7.19 23.25
C ALA A 3 11.05 -6.34 24.55
N ASP A 4 11.67 -5.18 24.49
CA ASP A 4 11.65 -4.22 25.60
C ASP A 4 10.35 -3.39 25.62
N LYS A 5 10.27 -2.43 26.55
CA LYS A 5 9.11 -1.53 26.68
C LYS A 5 9.00 -0.54 25.51
N GLN A 6 10.06 -0.32 24.76
CA GLN A 6 10.08 0.51 23.56
C GLN A 6 9.75 -0.30 22.29
N SER A 7 9.30 -1.55 22.43
CA SER A 7 9.02 -2.45 21.32
C SER A 7 10.25 -2.65 20.42
N THR A 8 11.40 -2.87 21.03
CA THR A 8 12.65 -3.20 20.33
C THR A 8 13.32 -4.44 20.91
N ILE A 9 14.14 -5.07 20.09
CA ILE A 9 14.99 -6.20 20.48
C ILE A 9 16.45 -5.87 20.16
N CYS A 10 17.37 -6.26 21.03
CA CYS A 10 18.79 -6.08 20.79
C CYS A 10 19.39 -7.35 20.19
N VAL A 11 19.93 -7.24 18.96
CA VAL A 11 20.58 -8.34 18.22
C VAL A 11 21.95 -7.87 17.76
N LYS A 12 23.00 -8.56 18.20
CA LYS A 12 24.39 -8.19 17.84
C LYS A 12 24.70 -6.70 18.11
N ASN A 13 24.31 -6.21 19.28
CA ASN A 13 24.47 -4.82 19.74
C ASN A 13 23.72 -3.76 18.90
N ASN A 14 22.75 -4.15 18.08
CA ASN A 14 21.88 -3.23 17.35
C ASN A 14 20.42 -3.44 17.75
N HIS A 15 19.63 -2.38 17.73
CA HIS A 15 18.24 -2.38 18.14
C HIS A 15 17.33 -2.45 16.90
N TYR A 16 16.38 -3.39 16.92
CA TYR A 16 15.43 -3.58 15.83
C TYR A 16 14.01 -3.49 16.37
N SER A 17 13.18 -2.68 15.76
CA SER A 17 11.79 -2.53 16.19
C SER A 17 10.94 -3.77 15.90
N VAL A 18 9.98 -4.00 16.75
CA VAL A 18 8.91 -4.99 16.56
C VAL A 18 7.55 -4.29 16.73
N PRO A 19 6.45 -4.84 16.21
CA PRO A 19 5.12 -4.28 16.46
C PRO A 19 4.88 -4.03 17.95
N GLU A 20 4.32 -2.86 18.29
CA GLU A 20 4.07 -2.43 19.67
C GLU A 20 3.19 -3.42 20.46
N THR A 21 2.38 -4.23 19.78
CA THR A 21 1.60 -5.31 20.37
C THR A 21 2.46 -6.42 20.99
N LEU A 22 3.74 -6.50 20.62
CA LEU A 22 4.69 -7.48 21.14
C LEU A 22 5.60 -6.92 22.24
N SER A 23 5.34 -5.70 22.72
CA SER A 23 6.11 -5.09 23.81
C SER A 23 6.10 -6.01 25.05
N GLY A 24 7.30 -6.33 25.54
CA GLY A 24 7.49 -7.24 26.68
C GLY A 24 7.38 -8.74 26.35
N GLU A 25 6.96 -9.09 25.14
CA GLU A 25 6.81 -10.47 24.69
C GLU A 25 8.13 -11.09 24.18
N SER A 26 8.18 -12.41 24.17
CA SER A 26 9.30 -13.15 23.58
C SER A 26 9.07 -13.37 22.09
N VAL A 27 10.14 -13.16 21.31
CA VAL A 27 10.15 -13.36 19.87
C VAL A 27 11.28 -14.27 19.43
N LEU A 28 11.12 -14.92 18.30
CA LEU A 28 12.13 -15.76 17.66
C LEU A 28 12.79 -14.95 16.54
N ILE A 29 14.07 -15.23 16.27
CA ILE A 29 14.84 -14.51 15.26
C ILE A 29 15.50 -15.49 14.30
N LYS A 30 15.34 -15.23 13.00
CA LYS A 30 16.16 -15.81 11.93
C LYS A 30 17.11 -14.73 11.44
N LEU A 31 18.40 -14.89 11.75
CA LEU A 31 19.44 -13.94 11.36
C LEU A 31 20.17 -14.46 10.12
N TYR A 32 20.12 -13.67 9.06
CA TYR A 32 20.84 -13.89 7.80
C TYR A 32 21.98 -12.87 7.64
N SER A 33 22.79 -13.01 6.58
CA SER A 33 23.83 -12.01 6.27
C SER A 33 23.26 -10.63 6.00
N GLU A 34 22.18 -10.48 5.25
CA GLU A 34 21.66 -9.19 4.83
C GLU A 34 20.38 -8.77 5.56
N LYS A 35 19.67 -9.70 6.19
CA LYS A 35 18.37 -9.46 6.79
C LYS A 35 18.16 -10.16 8.10
N LEU A 36 17.27 -9.62 8.88
CA LEU A 36 16.74 -10.17 10.12
C LEU A 36 15.24 -10.40 9.94
N ILE A 37 14.77 -11.60 10.25
CA ILE A 37 13.34 -11.95 10.27
C ILE A 37 12.96 -12.25 11.70
N ILE A 38 11.93 -11.56 12.18
CA ILE A 38 11.40 -11.71 13.55
C ILE A 38 10.07 -12.45 13.45
N LEU A 39 9.90 -13.43 14.32
CA LEU A 39 8.69 -14.26 14.40
C LEU A 39 8.14 -14.19 15.81
N ASP A 40 6.81 -14.29 15.93
CA ASP A 40 6.15 -14.46 17.21
C ASP A 40 6.30 -15.89 17.75
N LYS A 41 5.63 -16.19 18.88
CA LYS A 41 5.63 -17.50 19.52
C LYS A 41 4.99 -18.60 18.66
N GLU A 42 4.14 -18.21 17.70
CA GLU A 42 3.41 -19.10 16.78
C GLU A 42 4.18 -19.28 15.45
N HIS A 43 5.42 -18.78 15.37
CA HIS A 43 6.28 -18.82 14.20
C HIS A 43 5.78 -17.99 13.02
N LYS A 44 4.84 -17.08 13.23
CA LYS A 44 4.39 -16.12 12.24
C LYS A 44 5.40 -14.97 12.12
N VAL A 45 5.72 -14.56 10.89
CA VAL A 45 6.59 -13.42 10.66
C VAL A 45 5.89 -12.13 11.04
N VAL A 46 6.49 -11.37 11.95
CA VAL A 46 5.97 -10.11 12.49
C VAL A 46 6.78 -8.89 12.06
N ALA A 47 8.06 -9.07 11.72
CA ALA A 47 8.90 -8.01 11.18
C ALA A 47 10.02 -8.55 10.29
N ARG A 48 10.46 -7.71 9.35
CA ARG A 48 11.65 -7.93 8.53
C ARG A 48 12.46 -6.64 8.50
N HIS A 49 13.76 -6.76 8.80
CA HIS A 49 14.67 -5.62 8.76
C HIS A 49 15.90 -5.95 7.93
N ILE A 50 16.49 -4.94 7.31
CA ILE A 50 17.85 -5.01 6.79
C ILE A 50 18.79 -5.13 7.98
N ARG A 51 19.75 -6.05 7.92
CA ARG A 51 20.73 -6.20 8.99
C ARG A 51 21.70 -5.03 9.00
N ASN A 52 21.84 -4.40 10.16
CA ASN A 52 22.85 -3.39 10.38
C ASN A 52 24.12 -4.04 10.95
N TYR A 53 25.30 -3.64 10.43
CA TYR A 53 26.62 -4.11 10.84
C TYR A 53 27.34 -3.10 11.74
N GLY A 54 26.74 -1.96 12.04
CA GLY A 54 27.22 -1.00 13.01
C GLY A 54 27.12 -1.51 14.45
N THR A 55 27.34 -0.63 15.40
CA THR A 55 27.23 -0.92 16.83
C THR A 55 26.35 0.12 17.48
N ASN A 56 25.38 -0.32 18.26
CA ASN A 56 24.41 0.51 18.96
C ASN A 56 23.51 1.34 18.01
N GLU A 57 23.25 0.80 16.82
CA GLU A 57 22.39 1.41 15.82
C GLU A 57 20.95 0.98 16.04
N TRP A 58 20.03 1.86 15.63
CA TRP A 58 18.60 1.60 15.68
C TRP A 58 18.06 1.40 14.26
N VAL A 59 17.31 0.34 14.05
CA VAL A 59 16.61 0.02 12.80
C VAL A 59 15.12 -0.02 13.11
N VAL A 60 14.41 1.02 12.73
CA VAL A 60 13.05 1.29 13.19
C VAL A 60 12.10 1.41 12.03
N ASP A 61 10.98 0.69 12.09
CA ASP A 61 9.89 0.78 11.12
C ASP A 61 8.71 1.54 11.74
N ILE A 62 8.23 2.59 11.09
CA ILE A 62 7.11 3.40 11.55
C ILE A 62 5.82 2.58 11.70
N ASN A 63 5.67 1.53 10.90
CA ASN A 63 4.51 0.64 10.95
C ASN A 63 4.37 -0.09 12.29
N HIS A 64 5.44 -0.21 13.05
CA HIS A 64 5.44 -0.83 14.36
C HIS A 64 4.87 0.07 15.46
N PHE A 65 4.76 1.40 15.22
CA PHE A 65 4.42 2.40 16.21
C PHE A 65 3.17 3.22 15.84
N ILE A 66 2.37 2.75 14.89
CA ILE A 66 1.22 3.51 14.37
C ILE A 66 0.23 3.87 15.49
N SER A 67 -0.11 2.95 16.41
CA SER A 67 -1.08 3.23 17.48
C SER A 67 -0.55 4.29 18.44
N THR A 68 0.70 4.16 18.88
CA THR A 68 1.35 5.15 19.75
C THR A 68 1.44 6.53 19.07
N LEU A 69 1.81 6.57 17.79
CA LEU A 69 1.91 7.82 17.03
C LEU A 69 0.54 8.45 16.75
N MET A 70 -0.51 7.64 16.59
CA MET A 70 -1.90 8.13 16.46
C MET A 70 -2.38 8.88 17.70
N GLU A 71 -1.93 8.46 18.89
CA GLU A 71 -2.23 9.16 20.15
C GLU A 71 -1.43 10.45 20.29
N LYS A 72 -0.24 10.53 19.71
CA LYS A 72 0.69 11.68 19.84
C LYS A 72 1.24 12.09 18.46
N THR A 73 0.37 12.60 17.60
CA THR A 73 0.74 12.96 16.22
C THR A 73 1.80 14.04 16.12
N SER A 74 1.90 14.92 17.11
CA SER A 74 3.00 15.92 17.18
C SER A 74 4.38 15.29 17.35
N ALA A 75 4.48 14.03 17.78
CA ALA A 75 5.73 13.32 17.93
C ALA A 75 6.24 12.70 16.62
N ILE A 76 5.41 12.63 15.57
CA ILE A 76 5.77 11.96 14.31
C ILE A 76 7.10 12.48 13.77
N GLN A 77 7.20 13.78 13.56
CA GLN A 77 8.38 14.42 12.95
C GLN A 77 9.69 14.29 13.78
N TYR A 78 9.56 13.97 15.07
CA TYR A 78 10.70 13.82 16.00
C TYR A 78 11.02 12.34 16.26
N SER A 79 10.23 11.41 15.74
CA SER A 79 10.44 9.99 15.97
C SER A 79 11.55 9.43 15.08
N GLU A 80 12.37 8.53 15.64
CA GLU A 80 13.36 7.80 14.86
C GLU A 80 12.71 7.01 13.71
N ALA A 81 11.52 6.49 13.92
CA ALA A 81 10.75 5.79 12.92
C ALA A 81 10.42 6.66 11.68
N PHE A 82 10.10 7.94 11.88
CA PHE A 82 9.90 8.89 10.80
C PHE A 82 11.22 9.27 10.12
N HIS A 83 12.29 9.46 10.90
CA HIS A 83 13.60 9.80 10.34
C HIS A 83 14.16 8.71 9.43
N GLN A 84 13.83 7.45 9.66
CA GLN A 84 14.25 6.32 8.83
C GLN A 84 13.31 6.04 7.63
N MET A 85 12.19 6.76 7.49
CA MET A 85 11.36 6.66 6.31
C MET A 85 12.06 7.18 5.05
N PRO A 86 11.69 6.68 3.85
CA PRO A 86 12.15 7.24 2.58
C PRO A 86 11.88 8.73 2.46
N LEU A 87 12.75 9.43 1.73
CA LEU A 87 12.64 10.88 1.55
C LEU A 87 11.29 11.28 0.94
N SER A 88 10.77 10.48 0.01
CA SER A 88 9.46 10.69 -0.62
C SER A 88 8.34 10.86 0.41
N MET A 89 8.29 9.96 1.40
CA MET A 89 7.27 10.01 2.45
C MET A 89 7.46 11.20 3.39
N LYS A 90 8.71 11.60 3.66
CA LYS A 90 9.00 12.81 4.47
C LYS A 90 8.55 14.07 3.76
N VAL A 91 8.77 14.17 2.45
CA VAL A 91 8.29 15.29 1.62
C VAL A 91 6.76 15.33 1.66
N ILE A 92 6.09 14.22 1.39
CA ILE A 92 4.62 14.14 1.44
C ILE A 92 4.08 14.56 2.81
N TYR A 93 4.72 14.13 3.91
CA TYR A 93 4.33 14.56 5.24
C TYR A 93 4.45 16.06 5.44
N HIS A 94 5.61 16.65 5.10
CA HIS A 94 5.87 18.08 5.30
C HIS A 94 5.00 18.97 4.42
N ASP A 95 4.73 18.57 3.18
CA ASP A 95 3.99 19.37 2.23
C ASP A 95 2.48 19.29 2.44
N HIS A 96 1.97 18.16 2.93
CA HIS A 96 0.53 17.90 2.92
C HIS A 96 -0.07 17.49 4.27
N PHE A 97 0.71 16.94 5.21
CA PHE A 97 0.18 16.33 6.44
C PHE A 97 0.77 16.87 7.73
N LYS A 98 1.63 17.89 7.68
CA LYS A 98 2.31 18.44 8.86
C LYS A 98 1.32 18.82 9.98
N ASP A 99 0.17 19.40 9.62
CA ASP A 99 -0.86 19.82 10.55
C ASP A 99 -1.93 18.72 10.78
N ASN A 100 -1.86 17.64 10.06
CA ASN A 100 -2.81 16.53 10.16
C ASN A 100 -2.10 15.15 10.16
N GLY A 101 -1.27 14.92 11.16
CA GLY A 101 -0.48 13.69 11.29
C GLY A 101 -1.32 12.41 11.38
N LYS A 102 -2.60 12.49 11.80
CA LYS A 102 -3.50 11.31 11.80
C LYS A 102 -3.77 10.82 10.38
N GLU A 103 -4.04 11.72 9.46
CA GLU A 103 -4.24 11.39 8.05
C GLU A 103 -2.98 10.76 7.43
N PHE A 104 -1.80 11.30 7.78
CA PHE A 104 -0.54 10.70 7.35
C PHE A 104 -0.39 9.25 7.82
N LEU A 105 -0.66 8.99 9.10
CA LEU A 105 -0.57 7.63 9.64
C LEU A 105 -1.62 6.68 9.05
N GLN A 106 -2.81 7.19 8.71
CA GLN A 106 -3.81 6.41 7.96
C GLN A 106 -3.32 6.06 6.56
N LEU A 107 -2.65 6.98 5.88
CA LEU A 107 -2.00 6.73 4.59
C LEU A 107 -0.90 5.67 4.73
N VAL A 108 0.01 5.82 5.71
CA VAL A 108 1.09 4.84 5.98
C VAL A 108 0.51 3.46 6.24
N LYS A 109 -0.54 3.36 7.07
CA LYS A 109 -1.23 2.10 7.33
C LYS A 109 -1.83 1.50 6.06
N TYR A 110 -2.50 2.31 5.24
CA TYR A 110 -3.08 1.86 3.97
C TYR A 110 -2.01 1.33 3.01
N VAL A 111 -0.90 2.04 2.89
CA VAL A 111 0.25 1.65 2.06
C VAL A 111 0.79 0.28 2.48
N ARG A 112 0.99 0.07 3.79
CA ARG A 112 1.42 -1.20 4.35
C ARG A 112 0.41 -2.32 4.08
N ASP A 113 -0.87 -2.08 4.38
CA ASP A 113 -1.92 -3.10 4.32
C ASP A 113 -2.21 -3.57 2.88
N ASN A 114 -1.84 -2.75 1.87
CA ASN A 114 -2.01 -3.04 0.44
C ASN A 114 -0.69 -3.30 -0.30
N ASP A 115 0.42 -3.44 0.42
CA ASP A 115 1.77 -3.67 -0.13
C ASP A 115 2.11 -2.69 -1.28
N ILE A 116 1.91 -1.40 -1.01
CA ILE A 116 2.15 -0.31 -1.95
C ILE A 116 3.59 0.18 -1.79
N ALA A 117 4.31 0.35 -2.90
CA ALA A 117 5.64 0.95 -2.87
C ALA A 117 5.55 2.45 -2.54
N TYR A 118 6.53 2.98 -1.78
CA TYR A 118 6.52 4.41 -1.42
C TYR A 118 6.71 5.33 -2.63
N GLU A 119 7.29 4.84 -3.71
CA GLU A 119 7.41 5.53 -4.99
C GLU A 119 6.03 5.78 -5.63
N GLU A 120 5.13 4.78 -5.58
CA GLU A 120 3.75 4.93 -6.06
C GLU A 120 2.98 6.02 -5.28
N VAL A 121 3.28 6.18 -3.99
CA VAL A 121 2.65 7.25 -3.18
C VAL A 121 3.10 8.63 -3.65
N LEU A 122 4.37 8.78 -4.04
CA LEU A 122 4.88 10.03 -4.60
C LEU A 122 4.23 10.34 -5.96
N ASP A 123 4.05 9.35 -6.80
CA ASP A 123 3.37 9.51 -8.08
C ASP A 123 1.90 9.90 -7.89
N ALA A 124 1.21 9.29 -6.90
CA ALA A 124 -0.13 9.68 -6.52
C ALA A 124 -0.21 11.14 -6.02
N ALA A 125 0.77 11.60 -5.23
CA ALA A 125 0.85 12.99 -4.80
C ALA A 125 0.99 13.95 -5.99
N ASN A 126 1.86 13.63 -6.95
CA ASN A 126 2.04 14.40 -8.17
C ASN A 126 0.75 14.45 -9.00
N HIS A 127 0.06 13.32 -9.14
CA HIS A 127 -1.21 13.24 -9.84
C HIS A 127 -2.31 14.10 -9.18
N LEU A 128 -2.40 14.07 -7.85
CA LEU A 128 -3.35 14.90 -7.09
C LEU A 128 -3.04 16.39 -7.24
N ASN A 129 -1.77 16.79 -7.17
CA ASN A 129 -1.33 18.17 -7.41
C ASN A 129 -1.70 18.66 -8.82
N TRP A 130 -1.46 17.83 -9.85
CA TRP A 130 -1.81 18.15 -11.24
C TRP A 130 -3.32 18.36 -11.40
N ASN A 131 -4.14 17.59 -10.69
CA ASN A 131 -5.59 17.73 -10.73
C ASN A 131 -6.13 18.86 -9.83
N GLY A 132 -5.26 19.69 -9.26
CA GLY A 132 -5.62 20.89 -8.52
C GLY A 132 -6.20 20.63 -7.12
N VAL A 133 -5.95 19.47 -6.53
CA VAL A 133 -6.34 19.16 -5.15
C VAL A 133 -5.51 20.04 -4.21
N LYS A 134 -6.18 20.88 -3.42
CA LYS A 134 -5.52 21.82 -2.51
C LYS A 134 -5.30 21.26 -1.10
N VAL A 135 -6.18 20.38 -0.66
CA VAL A 135 -6.13 19.76 0.67
C VAL A 135 -6.05 18.25 0.49
N PHE A 136 -5.00 17.68 1.00
CA PHE A 136 -4.73 16.25 0.89
C PHE A 136 -5.28 15.53 2.12
N THR A 137 -5.97 14.42 1.87
CA THR A 137 -6.41 13.46 2.89
C THR A 137 -5.92 12.07 2.52
N ALA A 138 -5.90 11.16 3.48
CA ALA A 138 -5.58 9.77 3.21
C ALA A 138 -6.50 9.17 2.14
N ASP A 139 -7.78 9.57 2.11
CA ASP A 139 -8.75 9.05 1.15
C ASP A 139 -8.47 9.53 -0.28
N HIS A 140 -8.01 10.76 -0.48
CA HIS A 140 -7.55 11.22 -1.79
C HIS A 140 -6.43 10.34 -2.34
N PHE A 141 -5.44 10.01 -1.50
CA PHE A 141 -4.35 9.12 -1.89
C PHE A 141 -4.84 7.70 -2.20
N LYS A 142 -5.76 7.15 -1.39
CA LYS A 142 -6.33 5.82 -1.63
C LYS A 142 -7.01 5.74 -2.99
N VAL A 143 -7.85 6.73 -3.32
CA VAL A 143 -8.55 6.80 -4.62
C VAL A 143 -7.54 6.95 -5.77
N ALA A 144 -6.54 7.84 -5.64
CA ALA A 144 -5.53 8.04 -6.65
C ALA A 144 -4.73 6.76 -6.91
N LEU A 145 -4.25 6.10 -5.86
CA LEU A 145 -3.48 4.85 -5.94
C LEU A 145 -4.30 3.72 -6.56
N GLN A 146 -5.57 3.57 -6.17
CA GLN A 146 -6.46 2.57 -6.78
C GLN A 146 -6.68 2.84 -8.26
N THR A 147 -6.90 4.11 -8.65
CA THR A 147 -7.12 4.50 -10.05
C THR A 147 -5.88 4.26 -10.89
N MET A 148 -4.68 4.54 -10.35
CA MET A 148 -3.42 4.31 -11.05
C MET A 148 -3.17 2.82 -11.25
N ARG A 149 -3.33 2.01 -10.22
CA ARG A 149 -3.16 0.54 -10.31
C ARG A 149 -4.18 -0.12 -11.24
N ALA A 150 -5.44 0.35 -11.25
CA ALA A 150 -6.45 -0.16 -12.18
C ALA A 150 -6.14 0.14 -13.66
N LYS A 151 -5.37 1.21 -13.95
CA LYS A 151 -4.92 1.53 -15.32
C LYS A 151 -3.73 0.67 -15.76
N ASP A 152 -2.92 0.20 -14.82
CA ASP A 152 -1.75 -0.65 -15.08
C ASP A 152 -2.11 -2.14 -15.22
N GLU A 153 -3.32 -2.56 -14.79
CA GLU A 153 -3.81 -3.89 -15.11
C GLU A 153 -4.15 -3.96 -16.61
N PRO A 154 -3.51 -4.86 -17.39
CA PRO A 154 -3.88 -5.05 -18.78
C PRO A 154 -5.36 -5.44 -18.83
N PHE A 155 -6.13 -4.71 -19.65
CA PHE A 155 -7.53 -4.99 -19.89
C PHE A 155 -7.68 -6.48 -20.24
N ARG A 156 -8.18 -7.28 -19.30
CA ARG A 156 -8.51 -8.67 -19.57
C ARG A 156 -9.78 -8.66 -20.43
N GLU A 157 -9.60 -8.98 -21.70
CA GLU A 157 -10.64 -9.09 -22.71
C GLU A 157 -11.65 -10.23 -22.42
N ASP A 158 -11.53 -10.92 -21.28
CA ASP A 158 -12.25 -12.13 -20.91
C ASP A 158 -13.61 -11.90 -20.24
N GLN A 159 -14.15 -10.66 -20.28
CA GLN A 159 -15.53 -10.39 -19.93
C GLN A 159 -16.29 -9.84 -21.14
N LYS A 160 -16.31 -10.59 -22.25
CA LYS A 160 -17.51 -10.63 -23.06
C LYS A 160 -18.56 -11.34 -22.20
N THR A 161 -19.38 -10.57 -21.53
CA THR A 161 -20.55 -11.11 -20.84
C THR A 161 -21.41 -11.81 -21.91
N ASP A 162 -21.93 -12.98 -21.59
CA ASP A 162 -22.79 -13.79 -22.48
C ASP A 162 -23.95 -12.97 -23.10
N GLU A 163 -24.33 -11.85 -22.49
CA GLU A 163 -25.28 -10.86 -23.00
C GLU A 163 -24.83 -10.19 -24.32
N PHE A 164 -23.53 -9.94 -24.54
CA PHE A 164 -23.06 -9.34 -25.80
C PHE A 164 -23.03 -10.34 -26.94
N ILE A 165 -22.85 -11.62 -26.66
CA ILE A 165 -22.88 -12.70 -27.65
C ILE A 165 -24.32 -12.93 -28.11
N GLU A 166 -25.30 -12.83 -27.21
CA GLU A 166 -26.74 -12.93 -27.60
C GLU A 166 -27.19 -11.76 -28.48
N ILE A 167 -26.65 -10.56 -28.29
CA ILE A 167 -26.98 -9.39 -29.13
C ILE A 167 -26.34 -9.49 -30.52
N GLU A 168 -25.11 -9.97 -30.64
CA GLU A 168 -24.45 -10.17 -31.95
C GLU A 168 -25.13 -11.28 -32.76
N THR A 169 -25.44 -12.42 -32.16
CA THR A 169 -26.15 -13.51 -32.84
C THR A 169 -27.60 -13.14 -33.22
N GLY A 170 -28.28 -12.38 -32.36
CA GLY A 170 -29.62 -11.87 -32.67
C GLY A 170 -29.65 -10.84 -33.80
N SER A 171 -28.62 -10.04 -33.98
CA SER A 171 -28.55 -9.06 -35.07
C SER A 171 -28.21 -9.69 -36.42
N GLU A 172 -27.38 -10.74 -36.46
CA GLU A 172 -27.11 -11.51 -37.69
C GLU A 172 -28.33 -12.27 -38.19
N ASP A 173 -29.17 -12.83 -37.29
CA ASP A 173 -30.42 -13.49 -37.63
C ASP A 173 -31.44 -12.52 -38.20
N ILE A 174 -31.53 -11.29 -37.69
CA ILE A 174 -32.43 -10.26 -38.22
C ILE A 174 -31.98 -9.77 -39.60
N LEU A 175 -30.67 -9.60 -39.82
CA LEU A 175 -30.12 -9.22 -41.12
C LEU A 175 -30.39 -10.28 -42.18
N SER A 176 -30.16 -11.55 -41.89
CA SER A 176 -30.44 -12.65 -42.83
C SER A 176 -31.94 -12.82 -43.14
N GLN A 177 -32.85 -12.52 -42.20
CA GLN A 177 -34.28 -12.47 -42.47
C GLN A 177 -34.68 -11.30 -43.38
N LEU A 178 -34.09 -10.13 -43.24
CA LEU A 178 -34.32 -8.98 -44.09
C LEU A 178 -33.83 -9.20 -45.54
N GLU A 179 -32.65 -9.80 -45.71
CA GLU A 179 -32.12 -10.17 -47.04
C GLU A 179 -33.06 -11.16 -47.76
N ASN A 180 -33.58 -12.17 -47.09
CA ASN A 180 -34.52 -13.13 -47.63
C ASN A 180 -35.86 -12.50 -48.03
N VAL A 181 -36.31 -11.46 -47.34
CA VAL A 181 -37.54 -10.72 -47.68
C VAL A 181 -37.33 -9.83 -48.92
N MET A 182 -36.15 -9.21 -49.01
CA MET A 182 -35.80 -8.36 -50.17
C MET A 182 -35.60 -9.15 -51.45
N GLU A 183 -35.01 -10.35 -51.41
CA GLU A 183 -34.88 -11.21 -52.59
C GLU A 183 -36.22 -11.74 -53.10
N LYS A 184 -37.22 -11.99 -52.23
CA LYS A 184 -38.57 -12.42 -52.62
C LYS A 184 -39.43 -11.27 -53.16
N GLY A 185 -39.12 -10.01 -52.81
CA GLY A 185 -39.84 -8.83 -53.30
C GLY A 185 -39.44 -8.36 -54.71
N THR A 186 -38.32 -8.87 -55.26
CA THR A 186 -37.82 -8.43 -56.57
C THR A 186 -38.23 -9.38 -57.74
N LYS A 187 -39.07 -10.37 -57.49
CA LYS A 187 -39.60 -11.32 -58.51
C LYS A 187 -41.11 -11.15 -58.67
N MET A 188 -41.57 -9.93 -58.90
CA MET A 188 -42.91 -9.63 -59.53
C MET A 188 -42.74 -8.64 -60.66
#